data_926dc5a25352c291c32f9f34d9a7615b
#
_entry.id   926dc5a25352c291c32f9f34d9a7615b
#
_cell.length_a   1.000
_cell.length_b   1.000
_cell.length_c   1.000
_cell.angle_alpha   90.00
_cell.angle_beta   90.00
_cell.angle_gamma   90.00
#
_symmetry.space_group_name_H-M   'P 1'
#
loop_
_entity.id
_entity.type
_entity.pdbx_description
1 polymer ?
#
loop_
_entity_poly.entity_id
_entity_poly.type
_entity_poly.pdbx_seq_one_letter_code
_entity_poly.pdbx_strand_id
1 'polypeptide(L)'
;MKESFRKAFRVMDKELKLHRNIDSICSGTTAVTLIKQGQDLIVGNLGDSRAVLGTRDQNGHLVAHQLTVDLKPDHPREARRIKRCNGRVFAHQDEPDVARLWLPNCNSPGLAMARAFGDFCLKDFGLISVPEVTYRRIMEKDQFIVLATDGVWDVLSNQEVVEVVASCSGRSGAARAVVDLANQTWKFKYPTSKTDDCAVICLFLSKDAAAGGLSGLSVASKGIGSSPGMPPRLRTPQHFSKRVIPEDADDECDPNISGDERSLEGFTWLNTLLTLPKFGDTSPTKK
;
A
#
# COMPACT_ATOMS: atom_id res chain seq x y z
N MET A 1 -4.39 -18.25 -8.64
CA MET A 1 -4.57 -16.82 -8.38
C MET A 1 -3.41 -16.18 -7.60
N LYS A 2 -2.93 -16.71 -6.44
CA LYS A 2 -1.69 -16.20 -5.79
C LYS A 2 -0.51 -16.15 -6.76
N GLU A 3 -0.29 -17.20 -7.54
CA GLU A 3 0.80 -17.27 -8.52
C GLU A 3 0.65 -16.25 -9.65
N SER A 4 -0.58 -15.98 -10.09
CA SER A 4 -0.84 -14.92 -11.09
C SER A 4 -0.46 -13.53 -10.58
N PHE A 5 -0.73 -13.23 -9.28
CA PHE A 5 -0.26 -12.01 -8.65
C PHE A 5 1.26 -11.94 -8.60
N ARG A 6 1.92 -13.00 -8.09
CA ARG A 6 3.39 -13.06 -8.03
C ARG A 6 4.02 -12.86 -9.42
N LYS A 7 3.46 -13.51 -10.45
CA LYS A 7 3.93 -13.35 -11.83
C LYS A 7 3.75 -11.92 -12.33
N ALA A 8 2.57 -11.32 -12.11
CA ALA A 8 2.29 -9.94 -12.54
C ALA A 8 3.26 -8.93 -11.87
N PHE A 9 3.52 -9.07 -10.58
CA PHE A 9 4.45 -8.20 -9.86
C PHE A 9 5.91 -8.37 -10.35
N ARG A 10 6.36 -9.61 -10.60
CA ARG A 10 7.68 -9.85 -11.19
C ARG A 10 7.81 -9.24 -12.59
N VAL A 11 6.77 -9.36 -13.42
CA VAL A 11 6.75 -8.77 -14.76
C VAL A 11 6.80 -7.24 -14.65
N MET A 12 6.02 -6.63 -13.78
CA MET A 12 6.03 -5.18 -13.56
C MET A 12 7.41 -4.68 -13.12
N ASP A 13 8.05 -5.36 -12.15
CA ASP A 13 9.38 -4.98 -11.69
C ASP A 13 10.42 -5.09 -12.82
N LYS A 14 10.34 -6.16 -13.64
CA LYS A 14 11.20 -6.32 -14.82
C LYS A 14 10.97 -5.21 -15.86
N GLU A 15 9.72 -4.85 -16.14
CA GLU A 15 9.38 -3.75 -17.07
C GLU A 15 9.94 -2.40 -16.56
N LEU A 16 9.84 -2.12 -15.27
CA LEU A 16 10.43 -0.92 -14.67
C LEU A 16 11.95 -0.90 -14.82
N LYS A 17 12.63 -2.04 -14.63
CA LYS A 17 14.09 -2.16 -14.83
C LYS A 17 14.52 -1.86 -16.27
N LEU A 18 13.70 -2.26 -17.24
CA LEU A 18 13.99 -2.08 -18.66
C LEU A 18 13.55 -0.73 -19.21
N HIS A 19 12.79 0.05 -18.44
CA HIS A 19 12.21 1.31 -18.89
C HIS A 19 13.27 2.42 -18.97
N ARG A 20 13.54 2.92 -20.18
CA ARG A 20 14.66 3.84 -20.46
C ARG A 20 14.53 5.22 -19.81
N ASN A 21 13.31 5.66 -19.52
CA ASN A 21 13.01 7.01 -19.02
C ASN A 21 12.69 7.05 -17.53
N ILE A 22 12.80 5.92 -16.82
CA ILE A 22 12.57 5.82 -15.36
C ILE A 22 13.89 5.38 -14.73
N ASP A 23 14.42 6.21 -13.85
CA ASP A 23 15.50 5.77 -12.98
C ASP A 23 14.92 4.92 -11.85
N SER A 24 15.06 3.61 -11.99
CA SER A 24 14.60 2.63 -11.02
C SER A 24 15.74 1.99 -10.21
N ILE A 25 16.97 2.47 -10.37
CA ILE A 25 18.13 1.92 -9.64
C ILE A 25 18.04 2.27 -8.15
N CYS A 26 17.82 3.57 -7.84
CA CYS A 26 17.66 4.06 -6.47
C CYS A 26 16.33 4.80 -6.29
N SER A 27 15.34 4.46 -7.09
CA SER A 27 13.95 4.89 -6.93
C SER A 27 13.03 3.68 -7.00
N GLY A 28 12.02 3.67 -6.14
CA GLY A 28 11.07 2.57 -6.06
C GLY A 28 9.70 3.02 -5.57
N THR A 29 8.79 2.07 -5.47
CA THR A 29 7.45 2.31 -4.96
C THR A 29 6.87 1.08 -4.30
N THR A 30 6.06 1.28 -3.27
CA THR A 30 5.16 0.25 -2.72
C THR A 30 3.96 0.05 -3.63
N ALA A 31 3.20 -1.02 -3.42
CA ALA A 31 1.93 -1.22 -4.09
C ALA A 31 0.98 -2.05 -3.22
N VAL A 32 -0.21 -1.53 -2.97
CA VAL A 32 -1.33 -2.30 -2.44
C VAL A 32 -2.40 -2.39 -3.51
N THR A 33 -2.76 -3.61 -3.89
CA THR A 33 -3.71 -3.88 -4.98
C THR A 33 -4.86 -4.72 -4.45
N LEU A 34 -6.07 -4.44 -4.94
CA LEU A 34 -7.27 -5.19 -4.56
C LEU A 34 -8.06 -5.58 -5.81
N ILE A 35 -8.36 -6.87 -5.93
CA ILE A 35 -9.26 -7.42 -6.94
C ILE A 35 -10.52 -7.93 -6.24
N LYS A 36 -11.68 -7.41 -6.65
CA LYS A 36 -13.00 -7.91 -6.25
C LYS A 36 -13.62 -8.69 -7.39
N GLN A 37 -13.89 -9.99 -7.17
CA GLN A 37 -14.56 -10.85 -8.13
C GLN A 37 -15.78 -11.50 -7.46
N GLY A 38 -16.97 -11.02 -7.80
CA GLY A 38 -18.18 -11.42 -7.08
C GLY A 38 -18.08 -11.07 -5.60
N GLN A 39 -18.09 -12.08 -4.74
CA GLN A 39 -17.91 -11.95 -3.29
C GLN A 39 -16.49 -12.24 -2.82
N ASP A 40 -15.56 -12.49 -3.73
CA ASP A 40 -14.19 -12.79 -3.39
C ASP A 40 -13.33 -11.53 -3.49
N LEU A 41 -12.50 -11.32 -2.46
CA LEU A 41 -11.49 -10.28 -2.40
C LEU A 41 -10.12 -10.93 -2.41
N ILE A 42 -9.23 -10.39 -3.26
CA ILE A 42 -7.83 -10.77 -3.30
C ILE A 42 -7.03 -9.48 -3.17
N VAL A 43 -6.17 -9.46 -2.17
CA VAL A 43 -5.31 -8.30 -1.91
C VAL A 43 -3.87 -8.72 -2.08
N GLY A 44 -3.13 -8.00 -2.93
CA GLY A 44 -1.68 -8.12 -3.09
C GLY A 44 -1.00 -6.92 -2.46
N ASN A 45 -0.06 -7.15 -1.54
CA ASN A 45 0.68 -6.10 -0.85
C ASN A 45 2.18 -6.21 -1.08
N LEU A 46 2.81 -5.08 -1.39
CA LEU A 46 4.23 -4.92 -1.61
C LEU A 46 4.68 -3.64 -0.88
N GLY A 47 5.27 -3.78 0.29
CA GLY A 47 5.69 -2.66 1.13
C GLY A 47 4.75 -2.39 2.31
N ASP A 48 4.63 -1.14 2.73
CA ASP A 48 3.95 -0.67 3.93
C ASP A 48 2.70 0.19 3.68
N SER A 49 2.31 0.37 2.42
CA SER A 49 0.92 0.73 2.11
C SER A 49 -0.01 -0.36 2.64
N ARG A 50 -1.20 0.01 3.10
CA ARG A 50 -2.06 -0.92 3.84
C ARG A 50 -3.49 -0.91 3.33
N ALA A 51 -4.14 -2.08 3.43
CA ALA A 51 -5.58 -2.26 3.22
C ALA A 51 -6.28 -2.58 4.54
N VAL A 52 -7.37 -1.86 4.83
CA VAL A 52 -8.18 -2.05 6.03
C VAL A 52 -9.65 -2.19 5.64
N LEU A 53 -10.33 -3.17 6.20
CA LEU A 53 -11.76 -3.42 6.05
C LEU A 53 -12.52 -2.84 7.23
N GLY A 54 -13.51 -1.99 6.97
CA GLY A 54 -14.55 -1.62 7.92
C GLY A 54 -15.65 -2.69 7.92
N THR A 55 -15.83 -3.38 9.05
CA THR A 55 -16.82 -4.46 9.21
C THR A 55 -17.54 -4.32 10.54
N ARG A 56 -18.70 -4.97 10.69
CA ARG A 56 -19.42 -4.98 11.98
C ARG A 56 -19.06 -6.23 12.78
N ASP A 57 -18.88 -6.07 14.09
CA ASP A 57 -18.70 -7.17 15.03
C ASP A 57 -20.03 -7.90 15.31
N GLN A 58 -20.04 -8.82 16.28
CA GLN A 58 -21.23 -9.56 16.68
C GLN A 58 -22.29 -8.69 17.36
N ASN A 59 -21.87 -7.55 17.94
CA ASN A 59 -22.73 -6.58 18.61
C ASN A 59 -23.21 -5.47 17.69
N GLY A 60 -22.84 -5.51 16.40
CA GLY A 60 -23.17 -4.49 15.41
C GLY A 60 -22.25 -3.26 15.42
N HIS A 61 -21.23 -3.21 16.28
CA HIS A 61 -20.26 -2.12 16.29
C HIS A 61 -19.34 -2.18 15.07
N LEU A 62 -19.00 -1.01 14.52
CA LEU A 62 -18.06 -0.91 13.42
C LEU A 62 -16.64 -1.07 13.95
N VAL A 63 -15.91 -2.01 13.36
CA VAL A 63 -14.53 -2.35 13.71
C VAL A 63 -13.63 -2.39 12.49
N ALA A 64 -12.38 -2.00 12.67
CA ALA A 64 -11.35 -2.07 11.66
C ALA A 64 -10.69 -3.45 11.65
N HIS A 65 -10.59 -4.06 10.46
CA HIS A 65 -9.86 -5.31 10.26
C HIS A 65 -8.77 -5.10 9.20
N GLN A 66 -7.50 -5.18 9.61
CA GLN A 66 -6.37 -5.05 8.68
C GLN A 66 -6.29 -6.28 7.79
N LEU A 67 -6.25 -6.06 6.46
CA LEU A 67 -6.20 -7.12 5.44
C LEU A 67 -4.78 -7.45 4.98
N THR A 68 -3.83 -6.54 5.18
CA THR A 68 -2.43 -6.67 4.77
C THR A 68 -1.50 -6.60 5.97
N VAL A 69 -0.26 -7.05 5.79
CA VAL A 69 0.83 -6.85 6.76
C VAL A 69 1.77 -5.79 6.18
N ASP A 70 2.20 -4.85 7.00
CA ASP A 70 3.20 -3.86 6.62
C ASP A 70 4.56 -4.55 6.53
N LEU A 71 5.14 -4.59 5.34
CA LEU A 71 6.36 -5.34 5.05
C LEU A 71 7.59 -4.46 5.28
N LYS A 72 7.80 -4.09 6.56
CA LYS A 72 8.93 -3.27 7.02
C LYS A 72 10.17 -4.13 7.31
N PRO A 73 11.39 -3.56 7.27
CA PRO A 73 12.64 -4.31 7.43
C PRO A 73 12.80 -5.02 8.78
N ASP A 74 12.18 -4.52 9.84
CA ASP A 74 12.18 -5.11 11.18
C ASP A 74 11.18 -6.26 11.35
N HIS A 75 10.25 -6.46 10.40
CA HIS A 75 9.37 -7.62 10.43
C HIS A 75 10.21 -8.91 10.41
N PRO A 76 9.99 -9.88 11.34
CA PRO A 76 10.92 -11.00 11.56
C PRO A 76 11.27 -11.84 10.32
N ARG A 77 10.31 -12.04 9.40
CA ARG A 77 10.53 -12.78 8.14
C ARG A 77 11.40 -11.96 7.18
N GLU A 78 11.08 -10.68 7.04
CA GLU A 78 11.78 -9.75 6.16
C GLU A 78 13.23 -9.55 6.64
N ALA A 79 13.42 -9.30 7.95
CA ALA A 79 14.75 -9.14 8.56
C ALA A 79 15.64 -10.38 8.36
N ARG A 80 15.09 -11.60 8.47
CA ARG A 80 15.82 -12.84 8.21
C ARG A 80 16.28 -12.95 6.75
N ARG A 81 15.40 -12.63 5.78
CA ARG A 81 15.75 -12.65 4.36
C ARG A 81 16.84 -11.63 4.05
N ILE A 82 16.67 -10.36 4.47
CA ILE A 82 17.64 -9.30 4.28
C ILE A 82 19.02 -9.69 4.80
N LYS A 83 19.09 -10.22 6.03
CA LYS A 83 20.34 -10.68 6.63
C LYS A 83 20.98 -11.86 5.87
N ARG A 84 20.17 -12.80 5.35
CA ARG A 84 20.68 -13.90 4.51
C ARG A 84 21.28 -13.41 3.19
N CYS A 85 20.76 -12.30 2.65
CA CYS A 85 21.27 -11.66 1.46
C CYS A 85 22.37 -10.61 1.76
N ASN A 86 23.02 -10.67 2.92
CA ASN A 86 24.07 -9.74 3.38
C ASN A 86 23.60 -8.27 3.50
N GLY A 87 22.32 -7.98 3.42
CA GLY A 87 21.77 -6.68 3.77
C GLY A 87 21.80 -6.46 5.29
N ARG A 88 21.75 -5.19 5.71
CA ARG A 88 21.72 -4.80 7.13
C ARG A 88 20.38 -4.18 7.48
N VAL A 89 19.91 -4.42 8.71
CA VAL A 89 18.65 -3.85 9.22
C VAL A 89 18.95 -3.14 10.54
N PHE A 90 18.80 -1.85 10.56
CA PHE A 90 18.89 -1.01 11.78
C PHE A 90 18.23 0.37 11.53
N ALA A 91 17.88 1.06 12.63
CA ALA A 91 17.39 2.43 12.60
C ALA A 91 18.57 3.43 12.62
N HIS A 92 18.45 4.52 11.84
CA HIS A 92 19.44 5.61 11.91
C HIS A 92 19.32 6.38 13.24
N GLN A 93 20.41 7.01 13.69
CA GLN A 93 20.41 7.74 14.97
C GLN A 93 19.40 8.90 14.97
N ASP A 94 19.19 9.54 13.83
CA ASP A 94 18.25 10.66 13.67
C ASP A 94 16.79 10.20 13.55
N GLU A 95 16.55 8.89 13.28
CA GLU A 95 15.24 8.27 13.15
C GLU A 95 15.20 6.92 13.90
N PRO A 96 15.26 6.92 15.23
CA PRO A 96 15.47 5.70 16.02
C PRO A 96 14.29 4.70 15.95
N ASP A 97 13.12 5.17 15.57
CA ASP A 97 11.90 4.36 15.46
C ASP A 97 11.68 3.77 14.04
N VAL A 98 12.53 4.11 13.05
CA VAL A 98 12.38 3.68 11.66
C VAL A 98 13.50 2.73 11.26
N ALA A 99 13.22 1.43 11.32
CA ALA A 99 14.16 0.42 10.81
C ALA A 99 14.26 0.50 9.27
N ARG A 100 15.48 0.48 8.75
CA ARG A 100 15.77 0.55 7.31
C ARG A 100 16.63 -0.62 6.85
N LEU A 101 16.45 -1.00 5.58
CA LEU A 101 17.36 -1.87 4.84
C LEU A 101 18.53 -1.04 4.31
N TRP A 102 19.74 -1.48 4.58
CA TRP A 102 20.98 -0.84 4.20
C TRP A 102 21.90 -1.78 3.40
N LEU A 103 22.70 -1.20 2.54
CA LEU A 103 23.80 -1.90 1.86
C LEU A 103 24.82 -2.44 2.87
N PRO A 104 25.60 -3.51 2.55
CA PRO A 104 26.54 -4.12 3.47
C PRO A 104 27.59 -3.16 4.05
N ASN A 105 28.11 -2.26 3.22
CA ASN A 105 29.25 -1.41 3.53
C ASN A 105 28.95 0.09 3.44
N CYS A 106 27.69 0.48 3.26
CA CYS A 106 27.30 1.86 3.07
C CYS A 106 25.98 2.16 3.79
N ASN A 107 25.89 3.35 4.41
CA ASN A 107 24.67 3.84 5.03
C ASN A 107 23.89 4.77 4.07
N SER A 108 23.91 4.45 2.78
CA SER A 108 23.13 5.11 1.73
C SER A 108 23.00 4.18 0.51
N PRO A 109 21.82 4.03 -0.10
CA PRO A 109 20.53 4.48 0.45
C PRO A 109 20.08 3.59 1.62
N GLY A 110 19.16 4.13 2.46
CA GLY A 110 18.46 3.39 3.51
C GLY A 110 16.97 3.35 3.22
N LEU A 111 16.40 2.16 2.98
CA LEU A 111 15.02 1.98 2.58
C LEU A 111 14.16 1.51 3.75
N ALA A 112 13.07 2.22 4.06
CA ALA A 112 12.20 1.91 5.20
C ALA A 112 11.24 0.74 4.95
N MET A 113 11.22 0.17 3.75
CA MET A 113 10.40 -1.00 3.39
C MET A 113 11.26 -2.19 2.98
N ALA A 114 10.75 -3.40 3.17
CA ALA A 114 11.44 -4.66 2.86
C ALA A 114 11.04 -5.24 1.50
N ARG A 115 9.99 -4.71 0.87
CA ARG A 115 9.51 -5.08 -0.46
C ARG A 115 9.07 -3.83 -1.22
N ALA A 116 9.51 -3.70 -2.47
CA ALA A 116 9.15 -2.60 -3.34
C ALA A 116 9.35 -2.97 -4.81
N PHE A 117 8.71 -2.27 -5.73
CA PHE A 117 9.13 -2.17 -7.11
C PHE A 117 10.31 -1.20 -7.23
N GLY A 118 11.19 -1.43 -8.19
CA GLY A 118 12.39 -0.59 -8.35
C GLY A 118 13.41 -0.80 -7.23
N ASP A 119 14.15 0.24 -6.88
CA ASP A 119 15.26 0.22 -5.92
C ASP A 119 16.24 -0.93 -6.19
N PHE A 120 16.63 -1.11 -7.47
CA PHE A 120 17.44 -2.25 -7.92
C PHE A 120 18.80 -2.31 -7.25
N CYS A 121 19.33 -1.21 -6.73
CA CYS A 121 20.55 -1.18 -5.94
C CYS A 121 20.45 -2.01 -4.64
N LEU A 122 19.24 -2.33 -4.15
CA LEU A 122 18.99 -3.10 -2.92
C LEU A 122 18.46 -4.52 -3.17
N LYS A 123 18.14 -4.89 -4.42
CA LYS A 123 17.56 -6.22 -4.72
C LYS A 123 18.49 -7.37 -4.37
N ASP A 124 19.80 -7.24 -4.62
CA ASP A 124 20.79 -8.26 -4.26
C ASP A 124 21.01 -8.39 -2.75
N PHE A 125 20.50 -7.43 -1.97
CA PHE A 125 20.64 -7.36 -0.52
C PHE A 125 19.33 -7.63 0.22
N GLY A 126 18.39 -8.28 -0.46
CA GLY A 126 17.19 -8.83 0.15
C GLY A 126 15.92 -7.97 0.00
N LEU A 127 15.94 -6.88 -0.78
CA LEU A 127 14.72 -6.24 -1.26
C LEU A 127 14.07 -7.13 -2.33
N ILE A 128 12.78 -7.40 -2.24
CA ILE A 128 12.08 -8.22 -3.26
C ILE A 128 10.83 -7.53 -3.78
N SER A 129 10.37 -7.94 -4.97
CA SER A 129 9.11 -7.51 -5.60
C SER A 129 8.00 -8.56 -5.55
N VAL A 130 8.15 -9.56 -4.66
CA VAL A 130 7.14 -10.61 -4.48
C VAL A 130 6.06 -10.11 -3.51
N PRO A 131 4.80 -9.99 -3.92
CA PRO A 131 3.74 -9.51 -3.04
C PRO A 131 3.33 -10.57 -2.02
N GLU A 132 2.92 -10.13 -0.83
CA GLU A 132 2.08 -10.94 0.03
C GLU A 132 0.64 -10.92 -0.52
N VAL A 133 0.03 -12.10 -0.68
CA VAL A 133 -1.31 -12.22 -1.26
C VAL A 133 -2.26 -12.83 -0.26
N THR A 134 -3.27 -12.07 0.14
CA THR A 134 -4.34 -12.51 1.03
C THR A 134 -5.65 -12.69 0.26
N TYR A 135 -6.47 -13.61 0.74
CA TYR A 135 -7.80 -13.88 0.20
C TYR A 135 -8.84 -13.73 1.31
N ARG A 136 -9.97 -13.11 0.97
CA ARG A 136 -11.11 -12.98 1.88
C ARG A 136 -12.41 -13.09 1.09
N ARG A 137 -13.40 -13.81 1.62
CA ARG A 137 -14.78 -13.76 1.13
C ARG A 137 -15.52 -12.61 1.83
N ILE A 138 -16.18 -11.76 1.04
CA ILE A 138 -17.02 -10.66 1.54
C ILE A 138 -18.22 -11.25 2.26
N MET A 139 -18.48 -10.75 3.47
CA MET A 139 -19.64 -11.08 4.29
C MET A 139 -20.64 -9.92 4.29
N GLU A 140 -21.89 -10.18 4.65
CA GLU A 140 -22.93 -9.14 4.71
C GLU A 140 -22.62 -7.99 5.68
N LYS A 141 -21.84 -8.28 6.72
CA LYS A 141 -21.38 -7.32 7.72
C LYS A 141 -20.23 -6.43 7.25
N ASP A 142 -19.58 -6.75 6.12
CA ASP A 142 -18.47 -5.98 5.55
C ASP A 142 -19.03 -4.75 4.82
N GLN A 143 -18.55 -3.55 5.18
CA GLN A 143 -19.12 -2.29 4.75
C GLN A 143 -18.31 -1.64 3.62
N PHE A 144 -17.01 -1.49 3.82
CA PHE A 144 -16.09 -0.85 2.88
C PHE A 144 -14.65 -1.27 3.14
N ILE A 145 -13.79 -1.02 2.16
CA ILE A 145 -12.33 -1.22 2.25
C ILE A 145 -11.63 0.11 2.00
N VAL A 146 -10.60 0.39 2.80
CA VAL A 146 -9.73 1.55 2.62
C VAL A 146 -8.34 1.05 2.26
N LEU A 147 -7.80 1.55 1.14
CA LEU A 147 -6.40 1.40 0.76
C LEU A 147 -5.74 2.76 0.95
N ALA A 148 -4.60 2.82 1.63
CA ALA A 148 -3.88 4.08 1.79
C ALA A 148 -2.37 3.86 1.89
N THR A 149 -1.61 4.94 1.65
CA THR A 149 -0.17 5.03 1.86
C THR A 149 0.15 5.23 3.34
N ASP A 150 1.41 5.02 3.71
CA ASP A 150 1.95 5.19 5.07
C ASP A 150 1.75 6.61 5.61
N GLY A 151 1.74 7.64 4.77
CA GLY A 151 1.39 9.01 5.19
C GLY A 151 0.04 9.13 5.91
N VAL A 152 -0.86 8.13 5.77
CA VAL A 152 -2.08 8.01 6.56
C VAL A 152 -1.86 7.14 7.81
N TRP A 153 -1.23 5.98 7.64
CA TRP A 153 -1.14 4.97 8.69
C TRP A 153 -0.14 5.30 9.80
N ASP A 154 0.84 6.15 9.54
CA ASP A 154 1.81 6.61 10.52
C ASP A 154 1.21 7.61 11.53
N VAL A 155 0.11 8.26 11.17
CA VAL A 155 -0.52 9.26 12.02
C VAL A 155 -1.93 8.90 12.50
N LEU A 156 -2.64 8.00 11.78
CA LEU A 156 -3.97 7.54 12.12
C LEU A 156 -4.00 6.03 12.36
N SER A 157 -4.72 5.59 13.37
CA SER A 157 -4.99 4.17 13.60
C SER A 157 -6.00 3.63 12.57
N ASN A 158 -6.01 2.32 12.38
CA ASN A 158 -7.00 1.65 11.52
C ASN A 158 -8.44 2.00 11.93
N GLN A 159 -8.71 2.07 13.23
CA GLN A 159 -10.05 2.34 13.76
C GLN A 159 -10.49 3.79 13.49
N GLU A 160 -9.60 4.78 13.70
CA GLU A 160 -9.90 6.18 13.39
C GLU A 160 -10.24 6.37 11.92
N VAL A 161 -9.48 5.74 11.01
CA VAL A 161 -9.77 5.80 9.57
C VAL A 161 -11.15 5.21 9.25
N VAL A 162 -11.48 4.05 9.82
CA VAL A 162 -12.79 3.41 9.62
C VAL A 162 -13.93 4.27 10.15
N GLU A 163 -13.78 4.90 11.31
CA GLU A 163 -14.78 5.80 11.91
C GLU A 163 -14.98 7.05 11.05
N VAL A 164 -13.92 7.65 10.53
CA VAL A 164 -14.00 8.79 9.61
C VAL A 164 -14.78 8.45 8.35
N VAL A 165 -14.45 7.33 7.70
CA VAL A 165 -15.14 6.88 6.48
C VAL A 165 -16.62 6.63 6.75
N ALA A 166 -16.95 6.02 7.88
CA ALA A 166 -18.34 5.72 8.24
C ALA A 166 -19.16 6.95 8.63
N SER A 167 -18.52 7.99 9.18
CA SER A 167 -19.18 9.24 9.60
C SER A 167 -19.48 10.19 8.44
N CYS A 168 -18.89 9.95 7.26
CA CYS A 168 -19.12 10.80 6.10
C CYS A 168 -20.55 10.70 5.58
N SER A 169 -21.21 11.83 5.39
CA SER A 169 -22.59 11.91 4.86
C SER A 169 -22.70 11.43 3.41
N GLY A 170 -21.59 11.40 2.67
CA GLY A 170 -21.52 10.96 1.27
C GLY A 170 -20.27 10.15 0.97
N ARG A 171 -20.44 9.04 0.23
CA ARG A 171 -19.34 8.13 -0.15
C ARG A 171 -18.22 8.83 -0.92
N SER A 172 -18.56 9.78 -1.78
CA SER A 172 -17.60 10.52 -2.62
C SER A 172 -16.62 11.38 -1.82
N GLY A 173 -17.01 11.84 -0.63
CA GLY A 173 -16.16 12.66 0.26
C GLY A 173 -15.27 11.86 1.22
N ALA A 174 -15.50 10.54 1.35
CA ALA A 174 -14.88 9.75 2.41
C ALA A 174 -13.34 9.70 2.32
N ALA A 175 -12.78 9.44 1.14
CA ALA A 175 -11.33 9.43 0.95
C ALA A 175 -10.69 10.80 1.25
N ARG A 176 -11.35 11.88 0.83
CA ARG A 176 -10.90 13.26 1.12
C ARG A 176 -10.88 13.53 2.62
N ALA A 177 -11.93 13.14 3.34
CA ALA A 177 -12.01 13.33 4.79
C ALA A 177 -10.84 12.65 5.53
N VAL A 178 -10.47 11.43 5.11
CA VAL A 178 -9.31 10.72 5.67
C VAL A 178 -8.00 11.45 5.39
N VAL A 179 -7.78 11.90 4.14
CA VAL A 179 -6.57 12.68 3.76
C VAL A 179 -6.49 13.97 4.56
N ASP A 180 -7.60 14.70 4.70
CA ASP A 180 -7.62 15.97 5.42
C ASP A 180 -7.33 15.77 6.91
N LEU A 181 -7.88 14.70 7.53
CA LEU A 181 -7.56 14.35 8.92
C LEU A 181 -6.09 13.93 9.08
N ALA A 182 -5.55 13.10 8.19
CA ALA A 182 -4.14 12.71 8.23
C ALA A 182 -3.22 13.93 8.17
N ASN A 183 -3.46 14.85 7.22
CA ASN A 183 -2.69 16.10 7.11
C ASN A 183 -2.77 16.99 8.35
N GLN A 184 -3.94 17.07 8.99
CA GLN A 184 -4.11 17.83 10.26
C GLN A 184 -3.32 17.16 11.38
N THR A 185 -3.38 15.82 11.45
CA THR A 185 -2.68 15.03 12.48
C THR A 185 -1.16 15.13 12.31
N TRP A 186 -0.64 15.09 11.07
CA TRP A 186 0.77 15.34 10.78
C TRP A 186 1.23 16.69 11.32
N LYS A 187 0.52 17.77 11.01
CA LYS A 187 0.83 19.11 11.49
C LYS A 187 0.79 19.24 13.01
N PHE A 188 -0.11 18.48 13.65
CA PHE A 188 -0.23 18.48 15.10
C PHE A 188 0.90 17.68 15.78
N LYS A 189 1.19 16.46 15.29
CA LYS A 189 2.22 15.59 15.86
C LYS A 189 3.64 16.07 15.55
N TYR A 190 3.84 16.59 14.33
CA TYR A 190 5.16 16.95 13.81
C TYR A 190 5.16 18.36 13.20
N PRO A 191 5.00 19.42 14.04
CA PRO A 191 4.80 20.79 13.56
C PRO A 191 5.99 21.36 12.79
N THR A 192 7.20 20.84 13.01
CA THR A 192 8.45 21.27 12.35
C THR A 192 8.85 20.38 11.18
N SER A 193 8.21 19.22 11.01
CA SER A 193 8.53 18.27 9.94
C SER A 193 7.64 18.48 8.72
N LYS A 194 8.13 18.03 7.55
CA LYS A 194 7.32 17.99 6.34
C LYS A 194 6.22 16.94 6.49
N THR A 195 5.00 17.27 6.08
CA THR A 195 3.89 16.32 5.99
C THR A 195 4.21 15.30 4.91
N ASP A 196 3.94 14.03 5.17
CA ASP A 196 4.13 12.96 4.19
C ASP A 196 2.99 12.91 3.16
N ASP A 197 3.22 12.22 2.05
CA ASP A 197 2.26 12.09 0.94
C ASP A 197 1.12 11.13 1.32
N CYS A 198 -0.10 11.66 1.38
CA CYS A 198 -1.30 10.92 1.74
C CYS A 198 -2.12 10.59 0.50
N ALA A 199 -2.27 9.32 0.17
CA ALA A 199 -3.19 8.83 -0.85
C ALA A 199 -4.18 7.83 -0.24
N VAL A 200 -5.47 7.96 -0.58
CA VAL A 200 -6.56 7.13 -0.04
C VAL A 200 -7.54 6.73 -1.13
N ILE A 201 -7.92 5.46 -1.11
CA ILE A 201 -9.02 4.89 -1.91
C ILE A 201 -10.01 4.22 -0.96
N CYS A 202 -11.29 4.57 -1.06
CA CYS A 202 -12.38 3.91 -0.34
C CYS A 202 -13.27 3.14 -1.32
N LEU A 203 -13.40 1.83 -1.13
CA LEU A 203 -14.29 0.96 -1.90
C LEU A 203 -15.46 0.52 -1.01
N PHE A 204 -16.68 0.98 -1.31
CA PHE A 204 -17.88 0.58 -0.60
C PHE A 204 -18.46 -0.73 -1.16
N LEU A 205 -18.80 -1.67 -0.28
CA LEU A 205 -19.18 -3.05 -0.62
C LEU A 205 -20.71 -3.30 -0.64
N SER A 206 -21.53 -2.29 -0.32
CA SER A 206 -22.98 -2.44 -0.19
C SER A 206 -23.68 -2.79 -1.51
N LYS A 207 -24.79 -3.56 -1.40
CA LYS A 207 -25.57 -4.10 -2.54
C LYS A 207 -26.23 -3.02 -3.43
N ASP A 208 -26.33 -1.77 -2.96
CA ASP A 208 -26.96 -0.67 -3.74
C ASP A 208 -26.13 -0.20 -4.94
N ALA A 209 -24.93 -0.74 -5.14
CA ALA A 209 -24.05 -0.42 -6.27
C ALA A 209 -24.40 -1.17 -7.58
N ALA A 210 -25.45 -2.00 -7.60
CA ALA A 210 -25.81 -2.79 -8.78
C ALA A 210 -26.54 -1.99 -9.88
N ALA A 211 -26.87 -0.71 -9.64
CA ALA A 211 -27.68 0.11 -10.58
C ALA A 211 -26.94 1.32 -11.20
N GLY A 212 -25.62 1.46 -11.00
CA GLY A 212 -24.88 2.58 -11.61
C GLY A 212 -23.38 2.42 -11.46
N GLY A 213 -22.67 2.45 -12.58
CA GLY A 213 -21.21 2.25 -12.62
C GLY A 213 -20.44 3.19 -11.69
N LEU A 214 -19.31 2.71 -11.15
CA LEU A 214 -18.24 3.43 -10.41
C LEU A 214 -18.66 4.30 -9.20
N SER A 215 -19.93 4.37 -8.82
CA SER A 215 -20.43 5.22 -7.72
C SER A 215 -20.02 4.75 -6.31
N GLY A 216 -19.40 3.60 -6.17
CA GLY A 216 -18.89 3.05 -4.90
C GLY A 216 -17.42 3.36 -4.58
N LEU A 217 -16.73 4.10 -5.46
CA LEU A 217 -15.32 4.42 -5.29
C LEU A 217 -15.11 5.88 -4.90
N SER A 218 -14.35 6.13 -3.85
CA SER A 218 -13.87 7.46 -3.48
C SER A 218 -12.34 7.45 -3.45
N VAL A 219 -11.73 8.38 -4.17
CA VAL A 219 -10.27 8.54 -4.29
C VAL A 219 -9.89 9.96 -3.91
N ALA A 220 -8.86 10.12 -3.11
CA ALA A 220 -8.28 11.42 -2.80
C ALA A 220 -6.76 11.35 -2.71
N SER A 221 -6.12 12.37 -3.28
CA SER A 221 -4.70 12.68 -3.11
C SER A 221 -4.53 14.19 -2.97
N LYS A 222 -3.48 14.65 -2.29
CA LYS A 222 -3.23 16.08 -2.12
C LYS A 222 -1.81 16.48 -2.46
N GLY A 223 -1.72 17.48 -3.34
CA GLY A 223 -0.64 18.45 -3.38
C GLY A 223 -1.09 19.76 -2.70
N ILE A 224 -0.20 20.46 -2.07
CA ILE A 224 -0.22 21.60 -1.13
C ILE A 224 -1.35 22.64 -1.33
N GLY A 225 -2.05 23.01 -0.24
CA GLY A 225 -2.83 24.26 -0.14
C GLY A 225 -3.99 24.32 0.89
N SER A 226 -3.77 25.05 1.98
CA SER A 226 -4.68 25.82 2.92
C SER A 226 -5.85 25.20 3.69
N SER A 227 -5.89 25.62 4.98
CA SER A 227 -6.68 25.27 6.18
C SER A 227 -8.07 26.00 6.26
N PRO A 228 -8.82 25.96 7.41
CA PRO A 228 -8.86 25.12 8.60
C PRO A 228 -10.25 24.75 9.16
N GLY A 229 -10.30 23.89 10.21
CA GLY A 229 -11.45 23.63 11.07
C GLY A 229 -11.15 22.48 12.06
N MET A 230 -11.26 22.71 13.35
CA MET A 230 -10.76 21.87 14.45
C MET A 230 -11.72 20.70 14.82
N PRO A 231 -11.23 19.48 15.11
CA PRO A 231 -12.06 18.32 15.51
C PRO A 231 -12.07 18.06 17.02
N PRO A 232 -13.01 17.21 17.55
CA PRO A 232 -13.15 16.90 18.96
C PRO A 232 -12.14 15.85 19.48
N ARG A 233 -11.91 15.84 20.78
CA ARG A 233 -10.91 15.04 21.51
C ARG A 233 -11.21 13.54 21.52
N LEU A 234 -10.19 12.71 21.23
CA LEU A 234 -10.21 11.25 21.27
C LEU A 234 -9.52 10.67 22.51
N ARG A 235 -10.03 9.55 23.01
CA ARG A 235 -9.52 8.78 24.17
C ARG A 235 -8.59 7.66 23.70
N THR A 236 -7.55 7.34 24.49
CA THR A 236 -6.52 6.33 24.27
C THR A 236 -7.03 4.88 24.31
N PRO A 237 -6.52 3.97 23.44
CA PRO A 237 -6.92 2.56 23.39
C PRO A 237 -5.97 1.62 24.15
N GLN A 238 -6.55 0.49 24.61
CA GLN A 238 -5.89 -0.62 25.30
C GLN A 238 -5.43 -1.72 24.32
N HIS A 239 -4.40 -2.47 24.73
CA HIS A 239 -3.74 -3.61 24.09
C HIS A 239 -4.66 -4.71 23.55
N PHE A 240 -4.31 -5.29 22.37
CA PHE A 240 -4.86 -6.55 21.89
C PHE A 240 -3.79 -7.58 21.47
N SER A 241 -4.12 -8.85 21.75
CA SER A 241 -3.31 -10.05 21.74
C SER A 241 -2.99 -10.60 20.35
N LYS A 242 -1.76 -11.15 20.19
CA LYS A 242 -1.24 -11.80 18.98
C LYS A 242 -1.91 -13.14 18.68
N ARG A 243 -2.35 -13.36 17.45
CA ARG A 243 -2.69 -14.68 16.89
C ARG A 243 -1.55 -15.17 16.00
N VAL A 244 -1.10 -16.39 16.23
CA VAL A 244 -0.05 -17.08 15.46
C VAL A 244 -0.61 -17.58 14.14
N ILE A 245 0.08 -17.32 13.02
CA ILE A 245 -0.25 -17.77 11.65
C ILE A 245 0.80 -18.81 11.22
N PRO A 246 0.42 -19.91 10.52
CA PRO A 246 1.32 -20.98 10.12
C PRO A 246 2.39 -20.55 9.09
N GLU A 247 3.55 -21.17 9.18
CA GLU A 247 4.71 -20.93 8.30
C GLU A 247 4.49 -21.58 6.93
N ASP A 248 4.44 -20.78 5.87
CA ASP A 248 4.59 -21.25 4.48
C ASP A 248 6.01 -20.93 3.97
N ALA A 249 6.64 -21.97 3.41
CA ALA A 249 8.08 -22.04 3.10
C ALA A 249 8.42 -21.52 1.69
N ASP A 250 8.13 -20.23 1.36
CA ASP A 250 8.36 -19.69 0.00
C ASP A 250 9.13 -18.35 -0.03
N ASP A 251 10.01 -18.09 0.96
CA ASP A 251 10.87 -16.88 0.98
C ASP A 251 12.30 -17.21 0.55
N GLU A 252 12.50 -17.93 -0.57
CA GLU A 252 13.83 -18.16 -1.11
C GLU A 252 14.36 -16.92 -1.86
N CYS A 253 15.52 -16.42 -1.41
CA CYS A 253 16.41 -15.65 -2.26
C CYS A 253 16.88 -16.58 -3.38
N ASP A 254 16.43 -16.39 -4.59
CA ASP A 254 16.92 -17.11 -5.76
C ASP A 254 18.12 -16.34 -6.33
N PRO A 255 19.37 -16.80 -6.12
CA PRO A 255 20.57 -16.14 -6.67
C PRO A 255 20.77 -16.41 -8.15
N ASN A 256 19.87 -17.16 -8.82
CA ASN A 256 20.01 -17.57 -10.22
C ASN A 256 18.85 -17.07 -11.09
N ILE A 257 18.70 -15.75 -11.26
CA ILE A 257 18.00 -15.19 -12.42
C ILE A 257 19.02 -14.64 -13.41
N SER A 258 19.88 -15.52 -13.88
CA SER A 258 20.62 -15.33 -15.13
C SER A 258 20.05 -16.33 -16.14
N GLY A 259 19.26 -15.83 -17.10
CA GLY A 259 19.07 -16.50 -18.39
C GLY A 259 18.00 -17.60 -18.42
N ASP A 260 16.77 -17.22 -18.74
CA ASP A 260 15.97 -18.00 -19.68
C ASP A 260 15.12 -17.05 -20.54
N GLU A 261 15.71 -16.64 -21.67
CA GLU A 261 15.03 -15.95 -22.76
C GLU A 261 14.31 -16.98 -23.62
N ARG A 262 13.15 -17.50 -23.17
CA ARG A 262 12.25 -18.20 -24.08
C ARG A 262 10.80 -17.93 -23.79
N SER A 263 10.15 -17.30 -24.76
CA SER A 263 8.71 -17.35 -25.04
C SER A 263 7.78 -16.57 -24.10
N LEU A 264 7.65 -15.26 -24.39
CA LEU A 264 6.52 -14.41 -23.98
C LEU A 264 5.60 -14.10 -25.18
N GLU A 265 5.37 -15.06 -26.06
CA GLU A 265 4.30 -14.96 -27.06
C GLU A 265 3.00 -15.51 -26.46
N GLY A 266 2.03 -14.62 -26.23
CA GLY A 266 0.66 -15.04 -25.91
C GLY A 266 -0.14 -14.26 -24.86
N PHE A 267 0.20 -13.04 -24.49
CA PHE A 267 -0.63 -12.28 -23.54
C PHE A 267 -1.22 -11.00 -24.15
N THR A 268 -2.45 -11.13 -24.69
CA THR A 268 -3.23 -10.02 -25.26
C THR A 268 -3.80 -9.03 -24.24
N TRP A 269 -3.70 -9.29 -22.94
CA TRP A 269 -4.23 -8.39 -21.89
C TRP A 269 -3.31 -7.20 -21.55
N LEU A 270 -2.01 -7.24 -21.94
CA LEU A 270 -1.11 -6.08 -21.81
C LEU A 270 -1.60 -4.88 -22.63
N ASN A 271 -2.25 -5.12 -23.77
CA ASN A 271 -2.82 -4.06 -24.59
C ASN A 271 -4.02 -3.37 -23.96
N THR A 272 -4.73 -4.01 -23.03
CA THR A 272 -5.89 -3.43 -22.33
C THR A 272 -5.48 -2.41 -21.26
N LEU A 273 -4.29 -2.56 -20.64
CA LEU A 273 -3.75 -1.59 -19.68
C LEU A 273 -3.20 -0.33 -20.36
N LEU A 274 -2.77 -0.45 -21.63
CA LEU A 274 -2.25 0.68 -22.41
C LEU A 274 -3.34 1.54 -23.08
N THR A 275 -4.61 1.13 -23.03
CA THR A 275 -5.76 1.84 -23.59
C THR A 275 -6.56 2.67 -22.55
N LEU A 276 -5.98 2.97 -21.39
CA LEU A 276 -6.57 3.98 -20.49
C LEU A 276 -6.59 5.33 -21.21
N PRO A 277 -7.72 6.07 -21.21
CA PRO A 277 -7.82 7.35 -21.88
C PRO A 277 -6.79 8.31 -21.29
N LYS A 278 -5.91 8.84 -22.16
CA LYS A 278 -5.00 9.95 -21.83
C LYS A 278 -5.88 11.12 -21.43
N PHE A 279 -5.80 11.59 -20.20
CA PHE A 279 -6.40 12.86 -19.80
C PHE A 279 -5.76 13.96 -20.65
N GLY A 280 -6.62 14.67 -21.39
CA GLY A 280 -6.23 15.51 -22.49
C GLY A 280 -5.37 16.71 -22.10
N ASP A 281 -4.35 16.94 -22.91
CA ASP A 281 -3.69 18.22 -23.11
C ASP A 281 -4.70 19.23 -23.68
N THR A 282 -5.20 20.13 -22.86
CA THR A 282 -5.83 21.37 -23.33
C THR A 282 -4.78 22.47 -23.37
N SER A 283 -4.11 22.59 -24.49
CA SER A 283 -3.30 23.77 -24.81
C SER A 283 -4.25 24.93 -25.18
N PRO A 284 -4.07 26.14 -24.64
CA PRO A 284 -4.87 27.29 -25.05
C PRO A 284 -4.34 27.82 -26.38
N THR A 285 -5.19 27.78 -27.41
CA THR A 285 -4.98 28.52 -28.68
C THR A 285 -5.01 30.01 -28.40
N LYS A 286 -3.90 30.68 -28.69
CA LYS A 286 -3.84 32.14 -28.83
C LYS A 286 -4.65 32.59 -30.07
N LYS A 287 -5.54 33.51 -29.88
CA LYS A 287 -5.89 34.56 -30.81
C LYS A 287 -5.77 35.92 -30.15
#